data_08e95302177456bba0664445322564a2
#
_entry.id   08e95302177456bba0664445322564a2
#
_cell.length_a   1.000
_cell.length_b   1.000
_cell.length_c   1.000
_cell.angle_alpha   90.00
_cell.angle_beta   90.00
_cell.angle_gamma   90.00
#
_symmetry.space_group_name_H-M   'P 1'
#
loop_
_entity.id
_entity.type
_entity.pdbx_description
1 polymer ?
#
loop_
_entity_poly.entity_id
_entity_poly.type
_entity_poly.pdbx_seq_one_letter_code
_entity_poly.pdbx_strand_id
1 'polypeptide(L)'
;FRVPFSTWRWLEKPVGKGDIVLFNNPSPRSLQTMVGNRELFISRCVGIPGDTLMLNEELLLTDEHVLSPDSKSLYVYPHTAEDTVLLAMQQLGITGNQLVGYMDERYIRSFSHYEYYLLEQKLAGKVSLLPLYQKEVSKSHPFVIPAKGRSVKVYPWNVTLLCNTIMRHEGKRASVKGDTLLVEDKPVSAYTFEKNYYWMASNNPINLCDSRLFGLVPDDHLIGKAWRIWFSSRKGRFFERVQ
;
A
#
# COMPACT_ATOMS: atom_id res chain seq x y z
N PHE A 1 11.00 21.08 -11.61
CA PHE A 1 12.34 20.65 -12.03
C PHE A 1 12.23 19.23 -12.53
N ARG A 2 12.23 19.02 -13.87
CA ARG A 2 12.41 17.71 -14.49
C ARG A 2 13.91 17.44 -14.56
N VAL A 3 14.40 16.51 -13.77
CA VAL A 3 15.75 15.99 -13.96
C VAL A 3 15.63 14.86 -14.98
N PRO A 4 16.26 14.96 -16.16
CA PRO A 4 16.26 13.86 -17.11
C PRO A 4 17.25 12.79 -16.60
N PHE A 5 16.74 11.84 -15.84
CA PHE A 5 17.52 10.66 -15.50
C PHE A 5 17.43 9.66 -16.65
N SER A 6 18.49 9.57 -17.47
CA SER A 6 18.78 8.32 -18.17
C SER A 6 19.30 7.35 -17.10
N THR A 7 18.46 6.47 -16.64
CA THR A 7 18.81 5.49 -15.60
C THR A 7 19.70 4.41 -16.23
N TRP A 8 21.01 4.54 -16.04
CA TRP A 8 21.96 3.45 -16.25
C TRP A 8 21.78 2.48 -15.07
N ARG A 9 21.05 1.37 -15.28
CA ARG A 9 20.71 0.34 -14.27
C ARG A 9 21.86 -0.63 -13.96
N TRP A 10 23.10 -0.21 -14.00
CA TRP A 10 24.26 -1.11 -13.93
C TRP A 10 24.65 -1.58 -12.52
N LEU A 11 24.07 -1.02 -11.44
CA LEU A 11 24.47 -1.33 -10.06
C LEU A 11 23.29 -1.38 -9.08
N GLU A 12 22.08 -1.62 -9.55
CA GLU A 12 20.91 -1.62 -8.67
C GLU A 12 20.81 -2.94 -7.90
N LYS A 13 20.92 -2.85 -6.58
CA LYS A 13 20.48 -3.93 -5.71
C LYS A 13 18.99 -4.13 -5.92
N PRO A 14 18.52 -5.38 -6.06
CA PRO A 14 17.08 -5.65 -6.23
C PRO A 14 16.28 -5.04 -5.07
N VAL A 15 15.03 -4.66 -5.35
CA VAL A 15 14.10 -4.19 -4.34
C VAL A 15 13.77 -5.35 -3.42
N GLY A 16 13.94 -5.14 -2.12
CA GLY A 16 13.61 -6.09 -1.06
C GLY A 16 12.42 -5.65 -0.22
N LYS A 17 11.96 -6.53 0.64
CA LYS A 17 10.95 -6.18 1.66
C LYS A 17 11.48 -5.10 2.60
N GLY A 18 10.62 -4.14 2.92
CA GLY A 18 10.96 -3.02 3.79
C GLY A 18 11.57 -1.82 3.05
N ASP A 19 12.05 -1.98 1.83
CA ASP A 19 12.60 -0.86 1.07
C ASP A 19 11.55 0.20 0.78
N ILE A 20 11.91 1.47 0.92
CA ILE A 20 11.11 2.59 0.44
C ILE A 20 11.44 2.80 -1.03
N VAL A 21 10.45 2.67 -1.89
CA VAL A 21 10.61 2.64 -3.34
C VAL A 21 9.92 3.81 -4.00
N LEU A 22 10.61 4.47 -4.92
CA LEU A 22 10.07 5.45 -5.86
C LEU A 22 9.69 4.71 -7.15
N PHE A 23 8.47 4.91 -7.63
CA PHE A 23 7.95 4.24 -8.82
C PHE A 23 6.94 5.10 -9.56
N ASN A 24 6.74 4.80 -10.85
CA ASN A 24 5.73 5.43 -11.67
C ASN A 24 4.35 4.84 -11.41
N ASN A 25 3.32 5.67 -11.44
CA ASN A 25 1.93 5.26 -11.29
C ASN A 25 1.58 4.06 -12.21
N PRO A 26 1.27 2.87 -11.68
CA PRO A 26 0.92 1.71 -12.48
C PRO A 26 -0.49 1.79 -13.07
N SER A 27 -1.33 2.71 -12.56
CA SER A 27 -2.74 2.86 -12.95
C SER A 27 -3.08 4.31 -13.29
N PRO A 28 -2.46 4.90 -14.36
CA PRO A 28 -2.76 6.26 -14.76
C PRO A 28 -4.16 6.37 -15.36
N ARG A 29 -4.72 7.58 -15.38
CA ARG A 29 -6.02 7.86 -16.04
C ARG A 29 -6.01 7.52 -17.53
N SER A 30 -4.87 7.67 -18.20
CA SER A 30 -4.67 7.28 -19.60
C SER A 30 -3.54 6.28 -19.72
N LEU A 31 -3.85 5.08 -20.19
CA LEU A 31 -2.86 4.02 -20.46
C LEU A 31 -1.89 4.37 -21.60
N GLN A 32 -2.23 5.35 -22.44
CA GLN A 32 -1.35 5.84 -23.52
C GLN A 32 -0.16 6.65 -23.00
N THR A 33 -0.21 7.11 -21.74
CA THR A 33 0.92 7.82 -21.15
C THR A 33 2.10 6.87 -20.93
N MET A 34 3.23 7.18 -21.54
CA MET A 34 4.48 6.43 -21.36
C MET A 34 4.83 6.35 -19.87
N VAL A 35 5.35 5.21 -19.41
CA VAL A 35 5.64 4.95 -18.00
C VAL A 35 6.45 6.07 -17.35
N GLY A 36 7.55 6.52 -18.00
CA GLY A 36 8.41 7.58 -17.48
C GLY A 36 7.78 8.98 -17.36
N ASN A 37 6.60 9.19 -17.95
CA ASN A 37 5.86 10.46 -17.89
C ASN A 37 4.67 10.42 -16.91
N ARG A 38 4.48 9.27 -16.21
CA ARG A 38 3.41 9.10 -15.24
C ARG A 38 3.76 9.78 -13.92
N GLU A 39 2.75 9.99 -13.10
CA GLU A 39 2.89 10.47 -11.73
C GLU A 39 3.82 9.57 -10.92
N LEU A 40 4.61 10.16 -10.04
CA LEU A 40 5.57 9.47 -9.19
C LEU A 40 4.97 9.20 -7.82
N PHE A 41 5.09 7.97 -7.37
CA PHE A 41 4.70 7.55 -6.04
C PHE A 41 5.89 7.04 -5.24
N ILE A 42 5.80 7.15 -3.93
CA ILE A 42 6.75 6.61 -2.99
C ILE A 42 6.01 5.80 -1.93
N SER A 43 6.38 4.53 -1.78
CA SER A 43 5.76 3.63 -0.81
C SER A 43 6.74 2.55 -0.35
N ARG A 44 6.40 1.83 0.70
CA ARG A 44 7.19 0.71 1.20
C ARG A 44 6.86 -0.56 0.43
N CYS A 45 7.88 -1.28 -0.02
CA CYS A 45 7.72 -2.61 -0.59
C CYS A 45 7.45 -3.62 0.54
N VAL A 46 6.28 -4.24 0.54
CA VAL A 46 5.89 -5.25 1.54
C VAL A 46 5.79 -6.66 0.94
N GLY A 47 5.77 -6.77 -0.38
CA GLY A 47 5.79 -8.05 -1.09
C GLY A 47 6.65 -7.98 -2.33
N ILE A 48 7.59 -8.90 -2.46
CA ILE A 48 8.47 -9.08 -3.62
C ILE A 48 8.00 -10.27 -4.50
N PRO A 49 8.49 -10.39 -5.75
CA PRO A 49 8.08 -11.46 -6.65
C PRO A 49 8.25 -12.86 -6.03
N GLY A 50 7.16 -13.62 -5.98
CA GLY A 50 7.11 -14.98 -5.41
C GLY A 50 6.77 -15.06 -3.92
N ASP A 51 6.67 -13.93 -3.22
CA ASP A 51 6.20 -13.90 -1.84
C ASP A 51 4.71 -14.24 -1.74
N THR A 52 4.30 -14.69 -0.57
CA THR A 52 2.89 -14.86 -0.22
C THR A 52 2.51 -13.83 0.83
N LEU A 53 1.48 -13.03 0.54
CA LEU A 53 0.86 -12.09 1.46
C LEU A 53 -0.52 -12.60 1.86
N MET A 54 -0.93 -12.32 3.10
CA MET A 54 -2.29 -12.56 3.54
C MET A 54 -3.11 -11.31 3.28
N LEU A 55 -4.06 -11.38 2.34
CA LEU A 55 -4.95 -10.29 1.96
C LEU A 55 -6.39 -10.67 2.25
N ASN A 56 -7.20 -9.70 2.70
CA ASN A 56 -8.66 -9.86 2.71
C ASN A 56 -9.26 -9.50 1.34
N GLU A 57 -10.58 -9.62 1.19
CA GLU A 57 -11.29 -9.31 -0.05
C GLU A 57 -11.16 -7.82 -0.47
N GLU A 58 -10.84 -6.93 0.46
CA GLU A 58 -10.58 -5.51 0.22
C GLU A 58 -9.10 -5.20 -0.11
N LEU A 59 -8.29 -6.22 -0.35
CA LEU A 59 -6.84 -6.14 -0.59
C LEU A 59 -6.05 -5.51 0.56
N LEU A 60 -6.58 -5.57 1.79
CA LEU A 60 -5.88 -5.15 2.98
C LEU A 60 -4.96 -6.26 3.47
N LEU A 61 -3.75 -5.89 3.88
CA LEU A 61 -2.83 -6.81 4.54
C LEU A 61 -3.38 -7.18 5.91
N THR A 62 -3.56 -8.46 6.17
CA THR A 62 -4.01 -8.98 7.46
C THR A 62 -2.86 -9.40 8.37
N ASP A 63 -1.64 -9.51 7.82
CA ASP A 63 -0.41 -9.75 8.58
C ASP A 63 0.23 -8.42 9.00
N GLU A 64 0.17 -8.09 10.28
CA GLU A 64 0.72 -6.84 10.84
C GLU A 64 2.25 -6.79 10.85
N HIS A 65 2.91 -7.94 10.81
CA HIS A 65 4.38 -8.02 10.82
C HIS A 65 5.01 -7.51 9.51
N VAL A 66 4.22 -7.37 8.46
CA VAL A 66 4.67 -6.87 7.15
C VAL A 66 4.79 -5.35 7.12
N LEU A 67 4.11 -4.65 8.03
CA LEU A 67 4.09 -3.19 8.08
C LEU A 67 5.15 -2.67 9.05
N SER A 68 5.72 -1.52 8.71
CA SER A 68 6.62 -0.79 9.62
C SER A 68 5.87 -0.37 10.91
N PRO A 69 6.55 -0.32 12.08
CA PRO A 69 5.96 0.25 13.30
C PRO A 69 5.40 1.67 13.13
N ASP A 70 5.94 2.43 12.19
CA ASP A 70 5.48 3.78 11.85
C ASP A 70 4.29 3.81 10.89
N SER A 71 3.87 2.66 10.38
CA SER A 71 2.69 2.57 9.50
C SER A 71 1.46 3.02 10.26
N LYS A 72 0.69 3.94 9.64
CA LYS A 72 -0.52 4.47 10.23
C LYS A 72 -1.75 3.75 9.69
N SER A 73 -2.72 3.54 10.56
CA SER A 73 -4.06 3.04 10.24
C SER A 73 -5.09 4.11 10.57
N LEU A 74 -6.28 3.99 9.98
CA LEU A 74 -7.39 4.91 10.25
C LEU A 74 -8.25 4.37 11.40
N TYR A 75 -8.58 5.27 12.32
CA TYR A 75 -9.43 4.99 13.46
C TYR A 75 -10.57 6.00 13.53
N VAL A 76 -11.71 5.56 14.04
CA VAL A 76 -12.90 6.37 14.24
C VAL A 76 -13.24 6.47 15.73
N TYR A 77 -13.76 7.60 16.13
CA TYR A 77 -14.28 7.86 17.48
C TYR A 77 -15.40 8.91 17.42
N PRO A 78 -16.30 8.96 18.42
CA PRO A 78 -17.39 9.93 18.44
C PRO A 78 -16.85 11.38 18.38
N HIS A 79 -17.45 12.24 17.56
CA HIS A 79 -17.03 13.65 17.45
C HIS A 79 -17.12 14.40 18.79
N THR A 80 -18.05 13.99 19.66
CA THR A 80 -18.18 14.53 21.02
C THR A 80 -16.98 14.28 21.93
N ALA A 81 -16.12 13.34 21.56
CA ALA A 81 -14.91 12.99 22.29
C ALA A 81 -13.65 13.73 21.79
N GLU A 82 -13.77 14.63 20.81
CA GLU A 82 -12.64 15.30 20.15
C GLU A 82 -11.70 15.96 21.16
N ASP A 83 -12.23 16.79 22.07
CA ASP A 83 -11.41 17.52 23.04
C ASP A 83 -10.63 16.55 23.96
N THR A 84 -11.25 15.43 24.32
CA THR A 84 -10.63 14.40 25.16
C THR A 84 -9.49 13.70 24.41
N VAL A 85 -9.69 13.41 23.12
CA VAL A 85 -8.66 12.79 22.27
C VAL A 85 -7.51 13.74 22.02
N LEU A 86 -7.80 15.03 21.72
CA LEU A 86 -6.78 16.04 21.52
C LEU A 86 -5.92 16.28 22.77
N LEU A 87 -6.55 16.34 23.94
CA LEU A 87 -5.84 16.46 25.21
C LEU A 87 -4.93 15.25 25.47
N ALA A 88 -5.43 14.04 25.21
CA ALA A 88 -4.63 12.83 25.34
C ALA A 88 -3.44 12.81 24.37
N MET A 89 -3.66 13.19 23.11
CA MET A 89 -2.59 13.33 22.12
C MET A 89 -1.52 14.31 22.57
N GLN A 90 -1.92 15.50 23.06
CA GLN A 90 -1.00 16.50 23.58
C GLN A 90 -0.17 15.98 24.73
N GLN A 91 -0.78 15.29 25.70
CA GLN A 91 -0.10 14.70 26.88
C GLN A 91 0.86 13.58 26.51
N LEU A 92 0.59 12.85 25.42
CA LEU A 92 1.43 11.78 24.90
C LEU A 92 2.49 12.25 23.90
N GLY A 93 2.51 13.57 23.57
CA GLY A 93 3.45 14.12 22.59
C GLY A 93 3.16 13.68 21.15
N ILE A 94 1.95 13.22 20.86
CA ILE A 94 1.52 12.84 19.50
C ILE A 94 1.28 14.13 18.71
N THR A 95 2.23 14.46 17.83
CA THR A 95 2.21 15.70 17.03
C THR A 95 2.06 15.38 15.54
N GLY A 96 1.59 16.38 14.77
CA GLY A 96 1.47 16.25 13.31
C GLY A 96 0.36 15.33 12.85
N ASN A 97 -0.57 14.98 13.74
CA ASN A 97 -1.78 14.24 13.41
C ASN A 97 -2.90 15.22 13.03
N GLN A 98 -3.51 15.00 11.87
CA GLN A 98 -4.60 15.83 11.35
C GLN A 98 -5.88 15.01 11.28
N LEU A 99 -7.01 15.70 11.38
CA LEU A 99 -8.31 15.10 11.08
C LEU A 99 -8.35 14.72 9.61
N VAL A 100 -8.68 13.46 9.35
CA VAL A 100 -8.75 12.89 8.00
C VAL A 100 -10.11 13.06 7.37
N GLY A 101 -11.16 12.95 8.18
CA GLY A 101 -12.54 13.04 7.71
C GLY A 101 -13.55 12.93 8.84
N TYR A 102 -14.81 12.90 8.43
CA TYR A 102 -15.99 12.78 9.27
C TYR A 102 -16.97 11.81 8.61
N MET A 103 -17.51 10.88 9.38
CA MET A 103 -18.46 9.87 8.91
C MET A 103 -19.38 9.45 10.07
N ASP A 104 -20.68 9.50 9.86
CA ASP A 104 -21.70 9.03 10.82
C ASP A 104 -21.46 9.52 12.27
N GLU A 105 -21.36 10.83 12.46
CA GLU A 105 -21.07 11.48 13.75
C GLU A 105 -19.75 11.07 14.40
N ARG A 106 -18.81 10.54 13.62
CA ARG A 106 -17.48 10.13 14.06
C ARG A 106 -16.40 10.85 13.31
N TYR A 107 -15.36 11.20 14.01
CA TYR A 107 -14.12 11.69 13.41
C TYR A 107 -13.21 10.54 13.01
N ILE A 108 -12.49 10.76 11.92
CA ILE A 108 -11.49 9.82 11.39
C ILE A 108 -10.11 10.45 11.55
N ARG A 109 -9.22 9.74 12.27
CA ARG A 109 -7.80 10.12 12.41
C ARG A 109 -6.90 8.94 12.12
N SER A 110 -5.64 9.25 11.75
CA SER A 110 -4.64 8.24 11.47
C SER A 110 -3.64 8.13 12.62
N PHE A 111 -3.48 6.93 13.16
CA PHE A 111 -2.50 6.65 14.22
C PHE A 111 -1.60 5.49 13.79
N SER A 112 -0.31 5.54 14.18
CA SER A 112 0.54 4.37 14.15
C SER A 112 0.07 3.35 15.21
N HIS A 113 0.51 2.10 15.08
CA HIS A 113 0.16 1.07 16.06
C HIS A 113 0.58 1.48 17.48
N TYR A 114 1.75 2.09 17.61
CA TYR A 114 2.25 2.57 18.90
C TYR A 114 1.45 3.77 19.45
N GLU A 115 1.12 4.76 18.59
CA GLU A 115 0.28 5.89 18.98
C GLU A 115 -1.11 5.42 19.43
N TYR A 116 -1.71 4.47 18.70
CA TYR A 116 -2.99 3.86 19.07
C TYR A 116 -2.92 3.17 20.44
N TYR A 117 -1.90 2.32 20.66
CA TYR A 117 -1.69 1.64 21.92
C TYR A 117 -1.61 2.62 23.09
N LEU A 118 -0.82 3.69 22.97
CA LEU A 118 -0.70 4.71 24.01
C LEU A 118 -2.03 5.44 24.27
N LEU A 119 -2.76 5.79 23.20
CA LEU A 119 -4.07 6.44 23.31
C LEU A 119 -5.10 5.53 23.96
N GLU A 120 -5.13 4.26 23.61
CA GLU A 120 -6.04 3.29 24.20
C GLU A 120 -5.81 3.15 25.71
N GLN A 121 -4.56 3.09 26.16
CA GLN A 121 -4.19 3.10 27.57
C GLN A 121 -4.65 4.39 28.27
N LYS A 122 -4.42 5.55 27.65
CA LYS A 122 -4.74 6.86 28.23
C LYS A 122 -6.24 7.15 28.27
N LEU A 123 -6.98 6.68 27.29
CA LEU A 123 -8.41 6.90 27.12
C LEU A 123 -9.25 5.79 27.74
N ALA A 124 -8.65 4.78 28.33
CA ALA A 124 -9.31 3.57 28.84
C ALA A 124 -10.61 3.89 29.60
N GLY A 125 -11.72 3.32 29.14
CA GLY A 125 -13.04 3.50 29.71
C GLY A 125 -13.73 4.84 29.43
N LYS A 126 -13.08 5.80 28.77
CA LYS A 126 -13.66 7.12 28.45
C LYS A 126 -14.04 7.24 26.98
N VAL A 127 -13.16 6.82 26.08
CA VAL A 127 -13.35 6.90 24.64
C VAL A 127 -12.80 5.63 24.02
N SER A 128 -13.55 5.04 23.10
CA SER A 128 -13.11 3.90 22.31
C SER A 128 -12.68 4.38 20.92
N LEU A 129 -11.44 4.08 20.54
CA LEU A 129 -10.94 4.25 19.20
C LEU A 129 -11.15 2.93 18.44
N LEU A 130 -11.98 2.95 17.41
CA LEU A 130 -12.27 1.76 16.61
C LEU A 130 -11.53 1.83 15.27
N PRO A 131 -10.92 0.75 14.79
CA PRO A 131 -10.37 0.72 13.44
C PRO A 131 -11.47 1.02 12.42
N LEU A 132 -11.20 1.93 11.47
CA LEU A 132 -12.15 2.24 10.39
C LEU A 132 -12.38 1.01 9.50
N TYR A 133 -11.32 0.26 9.24
CA TYR A 133 -11.39 -1.00 8.53
C TYR A 133 -11.18 -2.13 9.54
N GLN A 134 -12.23 -2.92 9.76
CA GLN A 134 -12.08 -4.14 10.55
C GLN A 134 -11.33 -5.17 9.71
N LYS A 135 -10.16 -5.58 10.20
CA LYS A 135 -9.42 -6.68 9.59
C LYS A 135 -10.14 -7.99 9.93
N GLU A 136 -11.05 -8.42 9.09
CA GLU A 136 -11.65 -9.74 9.22
C GLU A 136 -10.61 -10.81 8.83
N VAL A 137 -9.83 -11.24 9.80
CA VAL A 137 -8.80 -12.29 9.62
C VAL A 137 -9.40 -13.59 9.09
N SER A 138 -10.66 -13.88 9.43
CA SER A 138 -11.40 -15.06 8.97
C SER A 138 -11.61 -15.11 7.44
N LYS A 139 -11.53 -13.98 6.75
CA LYS A 139 -11.68 -13.87 5.29
C LYS A 139 -10.36 -13.55 4.59
N SER A 140 -9.23 -13.78 5.24
CA SER A 140 -7.94 -13.55 4.59
C SER A 140 -7.52 -14.74 3.72
N HIS A 141 -6.92 -14.42 2.59
CA HIS A 141 -6.49 -15.38 1.58
C HIS A 141 -5.00 -15.25 1.29
N PRO A 142 -4.27 -16.35 1.12
CA PRO A 142 -2.87 -16.31 0.70
C PRO A 142 -2.80 -15.87 -0.77
N PHE A 143 -2.19 -14.71 -1.01
CA PHE A 143 -1.95 -14.17 -2.34
C PHE A 143 -0.47 -14.26 -2.68
N VAL A 144 -0.14 -15.03 -3.72
CA VAL A 144 1.21 -15.12 -4.25
C VAL A 144 1.49 -13.95 -5.16
N ILE A 145 2.50 -13.14 -4.83
CA ILE A 145 2.94 -12.03 -5.66
C ILE A 145 3.50 -12.58 -6.98
N PRO A 146 2.97 -12.15 -8.13
CA PRO A 146 3.42 -12.69 -9.41
C PRO A 146 4.90 -12.48 -9.65
N ALA A 147 5.57 -13.54 -10.10
CA ALA A 147 6.95 -13.53 -10.54
C ALA A 147 7.04 -13.98 -12.01
N LYS A 148 7.99 -13.44 -12.73
CA LYS A 148 8.23 -13.78 -14.13
C LYS A 148 8.38 -15.29 -14.31
N GLY A 149 7.62 -15.85 -15.24
CA GLY A 149 7.62 -17.27 -15.56
C GLY A 149 6.90 -18.17 -14.54
N ARG A 150 6.26 -17.60 -13.50
CA ARG A 150 5.47 -18.34 -12.51
C ARG A 150 3.99 -18.13 -12.71
N SER A 151 3.22 -19.20 -12.55
CA SER A 151 1.75 -19.16 -12.63
C SER A 151 1.14 -18.81 -11.29
N VAL A 152 0.13 -17.96 -11.32
CA VAL A 152 -0.71 -17.61 -10.17
C VAL A 152 -2.12 -18.14 -10.43
N LYS A 153 -2.70 -18.83 -9.46
CA LYS A 153 -4.07 -19.37 -9.54
C LYS A 153 -5.10 -18.24 -9.45
N VAL A 154 -6.14 -18.38 -10.25
CA VAL A 154 -7.30 -17.49 -10.24
C VAL A 154 -8.34 -18.04 -9.26
N TYR A 155 -8.84 -17.15 -8.41
CA TYR A 155 -9.91 -17.38 -7.46
C TYR A 155 -10.94 -16.26 -7.58
N PRO A 156 -12.19 -16.46 -7.15
CA PRO A 156 -13.21 -15.40 -7.17
C PRO A 156 -12.73 -14.09 -6.52
N TRP A 157 -12.03 -14.17 -5.40
CA TRP A 157 -11.57 -12.99 -4.66
C TRP A 157 -10.41 -12.23 -5.33
N ASN A 158 -9.59 -12.88 -6.19
CA ASN A 158 -8.46 -12.22 -6.85
C ASN A 158 -8.66 -11.98 -8.35
N VAL A 159 -9.77 -12.45 -8.93
CA VAL A 159 -10.00 -12.41 -10.38
C VAL A 159 -9.91 -11.01 -10.96
N THR A 160 -10.49 -10.03 -10.28
CA THR A 160 -10.49 -8.62 -10.72
C THR A 160 -9.08 -8.02 -10.66
N LEU A 161 -8.32 -8.31 -9.59
CA LEU A 161 -6.94 -7.86 -9.44
C LEU A 161 -6.06 -8.42 -10.56
N LEU A 162 -6.15 -9.72 -10.84
CA LEU A 162 -5.37 -10.38 -11.88
C LEU A 162 -5.78 -9.88 -13.28
N CYS A 163 -7.07 -9.74 -13.55
CA CYS A 163 -7.59 -9.19 -14.80
C CYS A 163 -7.01 -7.80 -15.09
N ASN A 164 -7.11 -6.88 -14.11
CA ASN A 164 -6.58 -5.54 -14.26
C ASN A 164 -5.05 -5.51 -14.46
N THR A 165 -4.33 -6.39 -13.76
CA THR A 165 -2.87 -6.50 -13.89
C THR A 165 -2.49 -6.97 -15.30
N ILE A 166 -3.16 -8.00 -15.82
CA ILE A 166 -2.91 -8.55 -17.16
C ILE A 166 -3.20 -7.49 -18.24
N MET A 167 -4.37 -6.85 -18.19
CA MET A 167 -4.74 -5.82 -19.16
C MET A 167 -3.77 -4.65 -19.20
N ARG A 168 -3.31 -4.20 -18.03
CA ARG A 168 -2.50 -2.98 -17.92
C ARG A 168 -1.02 -3.20 -18.17
N HIS A 169 -0.51 -4.38 -17.86
CA HIS A 169 0.94 -4.59 -17.77
C HIS A 169 1.48 -5.74 -18.61
N GLU A 170 0.63 -6.71 -19.02
CA GLU A 170 1.05 -7.86 -19.82
C GLU A 170 0.71 -7.72 -21.31
N GLY A 171 0.03 -6.62 -21.69
CA GLY A 171 -0.34 -6.37 -23.09
C GLY A 171 -1.33 -7.39 -23.68
N LYS A 172 -2.07 -8.09 -22.82
CA LYS A 172 -3.09 -9.07 -23.23
C LYS A 172 -4.49 -8.52 -23.00
N ARG A 173 -5.44 -8.91 -23.81
CA ARG A 173 -6.85 -8.65 -23.52
C ARG A 173 -7.30 -9.58 -22.41
N ALA A 174 -7.87 -9.02 -21.37
CA ALA A 174 -8.46 -9.81 -20.28
C ALA A 174 -9.83 -9.24 -19.90
N SER A 175 -10.72 -10.11 -19.45
CA SER A 175 -12.03 -9.74 -18.95
C SER A 175 -12.49 -10.72 -17.88
N VAL A 176 -13.47 -10.31 -17.08
CA VAL A 176 -14.08 -11.14 -16.05
C VAL A 176 -15.51 -11.43 -16.43
N LYS A 177 -15.91 -12.70 -16.40
CA LYS A 177 -17.29 -13.14 -16.59
C LYS A 177 -17.71 -14.00 -15.39
N GLY A 178 -18.53 -13.41 -14.51
CA GLY A 178 -18.76 -13.99 -13.19
C GLY A 178 -17.43 -14.09 -12.44
N ASP A 179 -17.10 -15.28 -11.93
CA ASP A 179 -15.84 -15.55 -11.24
C ASP A 179 -14.74 -16.11 -12.15
N THR A 180 -14.94 -16.04 -13.48
CA THR A 180 -14.02 -16.60 -14.45
C THR A 180 -13.19 -15.52 -15.11
N LEU A 181 -11.86 -15.69 -15.09
CA LEU A 181 -10.92 -14.85 -15.84
C LEU A 181 -10.84 -15.36 -17.27
N LEU A 182 -11.08 -14.46 -18.23
CA LEU A 182 -10.85 -14.71 -19.65
C LEU A 182 -9.58 -13.94 -20.08
N VAL A 183 -8.66 -14.63 -20.73
CA VAL A 183 -7.47 -14.02 -21.36
C VAL A 183 -7.48 -14.40 -22.84
N GLU A 184 -7.44 -13.40 -23.74
CA GLU A 184 -7.62 -13.58 -25.17
C GLU A 184 -8.87 -14.44 -25.49
N ASP A 185 -9.97 -14.10 -24.82
CA ASP A 185 -11.30 -14.72 -24.92
C ASP A 185 -11.34 -16.21 -24.48
N LYS A 186 -10.28 -16.72 -23.82
CA LYS A 186 -10.22 -18.09 -23.31
C LYS A 186 -10.27 -18.10 -21.78
N PRO A 187 -11.07 -18.97 -21.17
CA PRO A 187 -11.11 -19.11 -19.73
C PRO A 187 -9.80 -19.71 -19.21
N VAL A 188 -9.25 -19.10 -18.13
CA VAL A 188 -8.04 -19.56 -17.49
C VAL A 188 -8.23 -19.71 -15.99
N SER A 189 -7.75 -20.81 -15.42
CA SER A 189 -7.74 -21.06 -13.97
C SER A 189 -6.43 -20.63 -13.30
N ALA A 190 -5.40 -20.34 -14.09
CA ALA A 190 -4.13 -19.79 -13.66
C ALA A 190 -3.50 -18.99 -14.81
N TYR A 191 -2.68 -17.99 -14.47
CA TYR A 191 -1.98 -17.18 -15.47
C TYR A 191 -0.49 -17.11 -15.15
N THR A 192 0.34 -17.31 -16.17
CA THR A 192 1.81 -17.21 -16.07
C THR A 192 2.25 -15.81 -16.48
N PHE A 193 2.83 -15.06 -15.53
CA PHE A 193 3.22 -13.68 -15.72
C PHE A 193 4.55 -13.54 -16.48
N GLU A 194 4.64 -12.53 -17.33
CA GLU A 194 5.85 -12.22 -18.13
C GLU A 194 6.80 -11.25 -17.40
N LYS A 195 6.31 -10.56 -16.33
CA LYS A 195 7.05 -9.60 -15.51
C LYS A 195 7.09 -10.02 -14.04
N ASN A 196 7.98 -9.38 -13.29
CA ASN A 196 7.99 -9.40 -11.84
C ASN A 196 7.08 -8.30 -11.29
N TYR A 197 6.39 -8.60 -10.21
CA TYR A 197 5.48 -7.66 -9.55
C TYR A 197 5.81 -7.49 -8.08
N TYR A 198 5.41 -6.35 -7.56
CA TYR A 198 5.63 -5.95 -6.18
C TYR A 198 4.32 -5.48 -5.55
N TRP A 199 4.21 -5.65 -4.24
CA TRP A 199 3.12 -5.08 -3.45
C TRP A 199 3.66 -3.93 -2.63
N MET A 200 3.08 -2.75 -2.84
CA MET A 200 3.48 -1.52 -2.17
C MET A 200 2.44 -1.14 -1.12
N ALA A 201 2.89 -0.71 0.05
CA ALA A 201 2.04 -0.19 1.10
C ALA A 201 2.50 1.22 1.50
N SER A 202 1.58 2.16 1.57
CA SER A 202 1.84 3.50 2.07
C SER A 202 1.82 3.50 3.60
N ASN A 203 2.79 4.18 4.21
CA ASN A 203 2.76 4.45 5.65
C ASN A 203 1.73 5.53 6.01
N ASN A 204 1.21 6.25 5.02
CA ASN A 204 0.18 7.26 5.21
C ASN A 204 -1.16 6.76 4.65
N PRO A 205 -2.12 6.39 5.50
CA PRO A 205 -3.42 5.88 5.05
C PRO A 205 -4.32 6.97 4.43
N ILE A 206 -3.95 8.23 4.56
CA ILE A 206 -4.68 9.37 3.97
C ILE A 206 -4.40 9.46 2.47
N ASN A 207 -3.17 9.14 2.08
CA ASN A 207 -2.76 9.16 0.68
C ASN A 207 -2.58 7.70 0.21
N LEU A 208 -3.66 7.12 -0.29
CA LEU A 208 -3.72 5.73 -0.76
C LEU A 208 -2.97 5.54 -2.09
N CYS A 209 -1.71 6.02 -2.18
CA CYS A 209 -0.85 5.77 -3.33
C CYS A 209 -0.10 4.44 -3.14
N ASP A 210 -0.85 3.35 -3.05
CA ASP A 210 -0.31 2.01 -2.85
C ASP A 210 -1.15 0.91 -3.52
N SER A 211 -0.73 -0.33 -3.35
CA SER A 211 -1.33 -1.48 -4.03
C SER A 211 -2.79 -1.75 -3.66
N ARG A 212 -3.30 -1.18 -2.57
CA ARG A 212 -4.74 -1.24 -2.24
C ARG A 212 -5.58 -0.47 -3.27
N LEU A 213 -5.03 0.60 -3.83
CA LEU A 213 -5.72 1.44 -4.82
C LEU A 213 -5.47 0.97 -6.25
N PHE A 214 -4.23 0.70 -6.61
CA PHE A 214 -3.84 0.48 -8.01
C PHE A 214 -3.39 -0.96 -8.31
N GLY A 215 -3.36 -1.84 -7.30
CA GLY A 215 -2.95 -3.24 -7.46
C GLY A 215 -1.44 -3.42 -7.52
N LEU A 216 -1.01 -4.40 -8.29
CA LEU A 216 0.38 -4.81 -8.41
C LEU A 216 1.23 -3.79 -9.20
N VAL A 217 2.46 -3.58 -8.75
CA VAL A 217 3.44 -2.70 -9.42
C VAL A 217 4.46 -3.56 -10.17
N PRO A 218 4.54 -3.47 -11.50
CA PRO A 218 5.52 -4.23 -12.26
C PRO A 218 6.92 -3.63 -12.15
N ASP A 219 7.95 -4.46 -12.39
CA ASP A 219 9.36 -4.11 -12.25
C ASP A 219 9.81 -2.95 -13.16
N ASP A 220 9.22 -2.81 -14.35
CA ASP A 220 9.50 -1.71 -15.27
C ASP A 220 8.97 -0.33 -14.84
N HIS A 221 8.16 -0.29 -13.78
CA HIS A 221 7.68 0.95 -13.14
C HIS A 221 8.59 1.42 -12.00
N LEU A 222 9.48 0.56 -11.50
CA LEU A 222 10.37 0.91 -10.40
C LEU A 222 11.48 1.85 -10.90
N ILE A 223 11.72 2.94 -10.15
CA ILE A 223 12.75 3.93 -10.47
C ILE A 223 13.97 3.73 -9.58
N GLY A 224 13.75 3.54 -8.27
CA GLY A 224 14.85 3.36 -7.33
C GLY A 224 14.39 3.26 -5.89
N LYS A 225 15.37 3.05 -5.01
CA LYS A 225 15.17 2.94 -3.56
C LYS A 225 15.63 4.20 -2.85
N ALA A 226 14.87 4.65 -1.87
CA ALA A 226 15.29 5.69 -0.95
C ALA A 226 16.35 5.10 0.01
N TRP A 227 17.53 5.70 0.06
CA TRP A 227 18.61 5.24 0.92
C TRP A 227 18.83 6.15 2.13
N ARG A 228 18.78 7.49 1.90
CA ARG A 228 19.10 8.48 2.94
C ARG A 228 18.18 9.68 2.87
N ILE A 229 17.90 10.25 4.03
CA ILE A 229 17.22 11.53 4.18
C ILE A 229 18.27 12.62 4.14
N TRP A 230 18.28 13.43 3.07
CA TRP A 230 19.23 14.55 2.93
C TRP A 230 18.76 15.78 3.69
N PHE A 231 17.45 16.05 3.69
CA PHE A 231 16.81 17.16 4.38
C PHE A 231 15.52 16.69 5.04
N SER A 232 15.25 17.21 6.24
CA SER A 232 13.99 16.99 6.95
C SER A 232 13.58 18.29 7.65
N SER A 233 12.29 18.60 7.60
CA SER A 233 11.70 19.66 8.43
C SER A 233 11.66 19.29 9.91
N ARG A 234 11.81 18.01 10.24
CA ARG A 234 11.92 17.52 11.62
C ARG A 234 13.36 17.63 12.08
N LYS A 235 13.60 18.29 13.22
CA LYS A 235 14.93 18.41 13.83
C LYS A 235 15.55 17.03 14.07
N GLY A 236 16.82 16.86 13.72
CA GLY A 236 17.60 15.66 14.01
C GLY A 236 17.63 14.58 12.91
N ARG A 237 16.89 14.73 11.81
CA ARG A 237 16.86 13.74 10.71
C ARG A 237 17.70 14.17 9.50
N PHE A 238 18.97 14.50 9.71
CA PHE A 238 19.91 14.80 8.64
C PHE A 238 20.83 13.60 8.40
N PHE A 239 20.98 13.21 7.14
CA PHE A 239 21.82 12.09 6.70
C PHE A 239 21.50 10.72 7.33
N GLU A 240 20.31 10.56 7.91
CA GLU A 240 19.86 9.28 8.42
C GLU A 240 19.55 8.32 7.27
N ARG A 241 19.77 7.02 7.51
CA ARG A 241 19.28 5.97 6.61
C ARG A 241 17.76 5.90 6.69
N VAL A 242 17.12 5.72 5.55
CA VAL A 242 15.69 5.41 5.51
C VAL A 242 15.54 3.98 6.03
N GLN A 243 14.75 3.82 7.09
CA GLN A 243 14.41 2.50 7.69
C GLN A 243 13.05 2.06 7.21
#